data_08f6a2d412ae412ded068ce4a02c8c71
#
_entry.id   08f6a2d412ae412ded068ce4a02c8c71
#
_cell.length_a   1.000
_cell.length_b   1.000
_cell.length_c   1.000
_cell.angle_alpha   90.00
_cell.angle_beta   90.00
_cell.angle_gamma   90.00
#
_symmetry.space_group_name_H-M   'P 1'
#
loop_
_entity.id
_entity.type
_entity.pdbx_description
1 polymer ?
#
loop_
_entity_poly.entity_id
_entity_poly.type
_entity_poly.pdbx_seq_one_letter_code
_entity_poly.pdbx_strand_id
1 'polypeptide(L)'
;LAEIPDPARLAGEYATGGAAAISVLTEQRRFGGSLADLEAVRKSVDVPVLRKDFMVTQYQLWEARAHGADLALLMVVSLGGDLLADLLGLSRELGLTALVEVHTAGELERAIEVGADVIGINARDLTTLTVDRSVFAELAPHIPEGAVRVAESGVAGPEDVAEYRRWGADVVLVGEALVRAGDPRSSVGDFIAAANAQV
;
A
#
# COMPACT_ATOMS: atom_id res chain seq x y z
N LEU A 1 -10.39 13.10 -3.01
CA LEU A 1 -9.79 12.25 -4.04
C LEU A 1 -10.40 12.60 -5.40
N ALA A 2 -9.66 12.39 -6.48
CA ALA A 2 -10.22 12.52 -7.83
C ALA A 2 -11.23 11.40 -8.09
N GLU A 3 -12.25 11.68 -8.87
CA GLU A 3 -13.23 10.67 -9.30
C GLU A 3 -12.57 9.72 -10.33
N ILE A 4 -12.75 8.42 -10.12
CA ILE A 4 -12.24 7.35 -11.00
C ILE A 4 -13.45 6.62 -11.57
N PRO A 5 -13.93 7.01 -12.78
CA PRO A 5 -15.15 6.44 -13.34
C PRO A 5 -14.98 4.98 -13.81
N ASP A 6 -13.77 4.55 -14.10
CA ASP A 6 -13.44 3.18 -14.54
C ASP A 6 -12.15 2.69 -13.89
N PRO A 7 -12.23 2.13 -12.67
CA PRO A 7 -11.06 1.64 -11.95
C PRO A 7 -10.37 0.45 -12.63
N ALA A 8 -11.12 -0.39 -13.34
CA ALA A 8 -10.56 -1.54 -14.05
C ALA A 8 -9.66 -1.10 -15.23
N ARG A 9 -10.10 -0.13 -16.02
CA ARG A 9 -9.31 0.44 -17.11
C ARG A 9 -8.05 1.13 -16.55
N LEU A 10 -8.20 1.94 -15.51
CA LEU A 10 -7.07 2.64 -14.90
C LEU A 10 -6.01 1.65 -14.35
N ALA A 11 -6.46 0.59 -13.68
CA ALA A 11 -5.58 -0.47 -13.18
C ALA A 11 -4.83 -1.17 -14.33
N GLY A 12 -5.50 -1.44 -15.45
CA GLY A 12 -4.88 -2.00 -16.66
C GLY A 12 -3.79 -1.08 -17.25
N GLU A 13 -4.01 0.24 -17.25
CA GLU A 13 -3.01 1.22 -17.67
C GLU A 13 -1.80 1.23 -16.73
N TYR A 14 -2.01 1.18 -15.40
CA TYR A 14 -0.93 1.08 -14.42
C TYR A 14 -0.12 -0.22 -14.57
N ALA A 15 -0.79 -1.36 -14.70
CA ALA A 15 -0.13 -2.64 -14.91
C ALA A 15 0.69 -2.65 -16.21
N THR A 16 0.14 -2.08 -17.30
CA THR A 16 0.85 -1.93 -18.58
C THR A 16 2.04 -0.98 -18.46
N GLY A 17 1.99 0.02 -17.59
CA GLY A 17 3.09 0.93 -17.25
C GLY A 17 4.19 0.28 -16.41
N GLY A 18 3.97 -0.94 -15.91
CA GLY A 18 4.94 -1.70 -15.12
C GLY A 18 4.69 -1.70 -13.61
N ALA A 19 3.51 -1.29 -13.14
CA ALA A 19 3.17 -1.38 -11.73
C ALA A 19 3.28 -2.82 -11.23
N ALA A 20 4.01 -3.04 -10.14
CA ALA A 20 4.23 -4.36 -9.56
C ALA A 20 3.01 -4.90 -8.80
N ALA A 21 2.13 -4.02 -8.33
CA ALA A 21 0.86 -4.33 -7.67
C ALA A 21 -0.11 -3.15 -7.84
N ILE A 22 -1.41 -3.42 -7.70
CA ILE A 22 -2.45 -2.39 -7.74
C ILE A 22 -3.13 -2.31 -6.37
N SER A 23 -3.20 -1.09 -5.81
CA SER A 23 -3.94 -0.82 -4.58
C SER A 23 -5.34 -0.31 -4.90
N VAL A 24 -6.36 -0.98 -4.36
CA VAL A 24 -7.77 -0.61 -4.56
C VAL A 24 -8.37 -0.20 -3.23
N LEU A 25 -8.85 1.05 -3.17
CA LEU A 25 -9.62 1.54 -2.03
C LEU A 25 -11.00 0.88 -2.05
N THR A 26 -11.42 0.28 -0.93
CA THR A 26 -12.74 -0.34 -0.79
C THR A 26 -13.60 0.31 0.30
N GLU A 27 -13.02 1.22 1.08
CA GLU A 27 -13.77 1.99 2.08
C GLU A 27 -14.68 3.00 1.37
N GLN A 28 -15.98 2.89 1.66
CA GLN A 28 -17.02 3.61 0.92
C GLN A 28 -17.23 5.04 1.39
N ARG A 29 -17.22 5.26 2.71
CA ARG A 29 -17.66 6.54 3.29
C ARG A 29 -16.67 7.68 3.11
N ARG A 30 -15.37 7.38 3.20
CA ARG A 30 -14.29 8.38 3.15
C ARG A 30 -13.63 8.46 1.79
N PHE A 31 -13.55 7.32 1.10
CA PHE A 31 -12.77 7.21 -0.14
C PHE A 31 -13.63 6.90 -1.37
N GLY A 32 -14.93 6.58 -1.18
CA GLY A 32 -15.84 6.29 -2.28
C GLY A 32 -15.55 4.98 -3.01
N GLY A 33 -14.72 4.09 -2.41
CA GLY A 33 -14.36 2.80 -2.98
C GLY A 33 -15.42 1.73 -2.72
N SER A 34 -15.24 0.56 -3.34
CA SER A 34 -16.15 -0.57 -3.18
C SER A 34 -15.47 -1.92 -3.42
N LEU A 35 -16.09 -2.99 -2.92
CA LEU A 35 -15.69 -4.36 -3.24
C LEU A 35 -15.94 -4.70 -4.73
N ALA A 36 -16.92 -4.05 -5.35
CA ALA A 36 -17.16 -4.20 -6.79
C ALA A 36 -15.99 -3.65 -7.61
N ASP A 37 -15.35 -2.55 -7.17
CA ASP A 37 -14.15 -2.01 -7.80
C ASP A 37 -12.97 -3.00 -7.66
N LEU A 38 -12.82 -3.62 -6.48
CA LEU A 38 -11.80 -4.64 -6.23
C LEU A 38 -11.96 -5.83 -7.20
N GLU A 39 -13.17 -6.35 -7.35
CA GLU A 39 -13.47 -7.43 -8.31
C GLU A 39 -13.22 -7.02 -9.77
N ALA A 40 -13.63 -5.82 -10.15
CA ALA A 40 -13.45 -5.31 -11.50
C ALA A 40 -11.95 -5.17 -11.83
N VAL A 41 -11.17 -4.62 -10.91
CA VAL A 41 -9.70 -4.51 -11.04
C VAL A 41 -9.07 -5.89 -11.12
N ARG A 42 -9.41 -6.82 -10.21
CA ARG A 42 -8.86 -8.18 -10.22
C ARG A 42 -9.07 -8.89 -11.56
N LYS A 43 -10.22 -8.70 -12.21
CA LYS A 43 -10.52 -9.29 -13.52
C LYS A 43 -9.75 -8.65 -14.68
N SER A 44 -9.19 -7.46 -14.49
CA SER A 44 -8.54 -6.67 -15.53
C SER A 44 -7.01 -6.75 -15.52
N VAL A 45 -6.38 -7.25 -14.44
CA VAL A 45 -4.92 -7.29 -14.29
C VAL A 45 -4.44 -8.65 -13.79
N ASP A 46 -3.20 -9.02 -14.11
CA ASP A 46 -2.56 -10.24 -13.60
C ASP A 46 -1.64 -9.96 -12.40
N VAL A 47 -1.25 -8.70 -12.20
CA VAL A 47 -0.42 -8.31 -11.05
C VAL A 47 -1.20 -8.42 -9.73
N PRO A 48 -0.53 -8.57 -8.58
CA PRO A 48 -1.17 -8.63 -7.28
C PRO A 48 -2.05 -7.41 -6.98
N VAL A 49 -3.19 -7.64 -6.32
CA VAL A 49 -4.15 -6.61 -5.95
C VAL A 49 -4.26 -6.48 -4.45
N LEU A 50 -4.02 -5.28 -3.93
CA LEU A 50 -4.16 -4.92 -2.52
C LEU A 50 -5.57 -4.37 -2.26
N ARG A 51 -6.30 -4.98 -1.32
CA ARG A 51 -7.46 -4.33 -0.70
C ARG A 51 -6.97 -3.31 0.33
N LYS A 52 -7.15 -2.02 0.02
CA LYS A 52 -6.82 -0.92 0.94
C LYS A 52 -8.09 -0.43 1.64
N ASP A 53 -8.24 -0.87 2.88
CA ASP A 53 -9.42 -0.62 3.73
C ASP A 53 -9.02 -0.62 5.20
N PHE A 54 -9.88 -0.13 6.10
CA PHE A 54 -9.70 -0.22 7.55
C PHE A 54 -10.13 -1.62 8.04
N MET A 55 -9.19 -2.57 8.04
CA MET A 55 -9.46 -3.94 8.45
C MET A 55 -9.28 -4.10 9.96
N VAL A 56 -10.36 -4.44 10.65
CA VAL A 56 -10.42 -4.58 12.11
C VAL A 56 -11.11 -5.88 12.55
N THR A 57 -11.51 -6.73 11.58
CA THR A 57 -12.16 -8.02 11.84
C THR A 57 -11.65 -9.11 10.91
N GLN A 58 -11.68 -10.35 11.38
CA GLN A 58 -11.36 -11.53 10.56
C GLN A 58 -12.27 -11.65 9.33
N TYR A 59 -13.56 -11.30 9.45
CA TYR A 59 -14.51 -11.31 8.35
C TYR A 59 -14.01 -10.52 7.14
N GLN A 60 -13.41 -9.35 7.37
CA GLN A 60 -12.91 -8.50 6.28
C GLN A 60 -11.76 -9.14 5.50
N LEU A 61 -10.95 -10.00 6.12
CA LEU A 61 -9.90 -10.76 5.42
C LEU A 61 -10.49 -11.88 4.55
N TRP A 62 -11.50 -12.61 5.06
CA TRP A 62 -12.24 -13.58 4.26
C TRP A 62 -12.93 -12.91 3.06
N GLU A 63 -13.54 -11.76 3.31
CA GLU A 63 -14.18 -10.95 2.28
C GLU A 63 -13.16 -10.45 1.24
N ALA A 64 -11.98 -9.96 1.67
CA ALA A 64 -10.89 -9.56 0.76
C ALA A 64 -10.48 -10.71 -0.16
N ARG A 65 -10.26 -11.89 0.41
CA ARG A 65 -9.89 -13.08 -0.36
C ARG A 65 -11.00 -13.52 -1.33
N ALA A 66 -12.25 -13.51 -0.89
CA ALA A 66 -13.41 -13.88 -1.70
C ALA A 66 -13.59 -12.94 -2.91
N HIS A 67 -13.28 -11.65 -2.75
CA HIS A 67 -13.32 -10.65 -3.83
C HIS A 67 -12.03 -10.56 -4.66
N GLY A 68 -11.08 -11.46 -4.44
CA GLY A 68 -9.91 -11.64 -5.29
C GLY A 68 -8.69 -10.78 -4.93
N ALA A 69 -8.61 -10.26 -3.71
CA ALA A 69 -7.39 -9.63 -3.21
C ALA A 69 -6.26 -10.66 -3.05
N ASP A 70 -5.04 -10.24 -3.32
CA ASP A 70 -3.80 -10.96 -3.02
C ASP A 70 -3.12 -10.39 -1.78
N LEU A 71 -3.35 -9.09 -1.49
CA LEU A 71 -2.84 -8.40 -0.31
C LEU A 71 -3.96 -7.73 0.47
N ALA A 72 -3.74 -7.56 1.78
CA ALA A 72 -4.65 -6.87 2.69
C ALA A 72 -3.88 -5.89 3.57
N LEU A 73 -4.47 -4.72 3.84
CA LEU A 73 -3.88 -3.70 4.71
C LEU A 73 -4.20 -4.00 6.18
N LEU A 74 -3.18 -4.02 7.03
CA LEU A 74 -3.32 -4.08 8.49
C LEU A 74 -2.64 -2.84 9.10
N MET A 75 -3.45 -1.89 9.61
CA MET A 75 -2.94 -0.65 10.21
C MET A 75 -2.70 -0.85 11.70
N VAL A 76 -1.45 -0.78 12.15
CA VAL A 76 -1.08 -1.02 13.55
C VAL A 76 -1.79 -0.07 14.51
N VAL A 77 -1.97 1.20 14.12
CA VAL A 77 -2.70 2.21 14.92
C VAL A 77 -4.15 1.81 15.22
N SER A 78 -4.78 1.04 14.35
CA SER A 78 -6.18 0.61 14.50
C SER A 78 -6.35 -0.74 15.19
N LEU A 79 -5.25 -1.47 15.41
CA LEU A 79 -5.25 -2.85 15.92
C LEU A 79 -4.55 -2.92 17.27
N GLY A 80 -5.33 -3.11 18.33
CA GLY A 80 -4.82 -3.24 19.69
C GLY A 80 -4.55 -4.69 20.09
N GLY A 81 -3.72 -4.87 21.15
CA GLY A 81 -3.47 -6.18 21.76
C GLY A 81 -3.01 -7.23 20.76
N ASP A 82 -3.58 -8.43 20.90
CA ASP A 82 -3.23 -9.60 20.08
C ASP A 82 -3.92 -9.58 18.69
N LEU A 83 -4.84 -8.64 18.44
CA LEU A 83 -5.63 -8.61 17.22
C LEU A 83 -4.75 -8.46 15.95
N LEU A 84 -3.66 -7.70 16.04
CA LEU A 84 -2.70 -7.58 14.92
C LEU A 84 -2.08 -8.94 14.57
N ALA A 85 -1.66 -9.69 15.59
CA ALA A 85 -1.08 -11.03 15.40
C ALA A 85 -2.12 -12.02 14.85
N ASP A 86 -3.35 -11.98 15.36
CA ASP A 86 -4.45 -12.84 14.89
C ASP A 86 -4.79 -12.57 13.41
N LEU A 87 -4.91 -11.29 13.02
CA LEU A 87 -5.21 -10.93 11.63
C LEU A 87 -4.03 -11.22 10.70
N LEU A 88 -2.80 -11.04 11.15
CA LEU A 88 -1.61 -11.40 10.37
C LEU A 88 -1.54 -12.92 10.16
N GLY A 89 -1.80 -13.71 11.20
CA GLY A 89 -1.87 -15.18 11.14
C GLY A 89 -2.95 -15.63 10.14
N LEU A 90 -4.16 -15.10 10.28
CA LEU A 90 -5.26 -15.42 9.36
C LEU A 90 -4.97 -15.00 7.91
N SER A 91 -4.31 -13.86 7.69
CA SER A 91 -3.91 -13.45 6.34
C SER A 91 -3.03 -14.52 5.68
N ARG A 92 -2.05 -15.05 6.42
CA ARG A 92 -1.16 -16.12 5.92
C ARG A 92 -1.94 -17.41 5.61
N GLU A 93 -2.86 -17.81 6.49
CA GLU A 93 -3.73 -18.99 6.28
C GLU A 93 -4.58 -18.86 5.01
N LEU A 94 -5.05 -17.64 4.70
CA LEU A 94 -5.85 -17.34 3.52
C LEU A 94 -5.01 -17.17 2.23
N GLY A 95 -3.68 -17.21 2.33
CA GLY A 95 -2.78 -16.91 1.22
C GLY A 95 -2.80 -15.45 0.80
N LEU A 96 -3.10 -14.53 1.75
CA LEU A 96 -3.00 -13.10 1.58
C LEU A 96 -1.65 -12.61 2.13
N THR A 97 -0.98 -11.72 1.41
CA THR A 97 0.15 -10.97 1.95
C THR A 97 -0.39 -9.76 2.73
N ALA A 98 -0.03 -9.63 4.00
CA ALA A 98 -0.41 -8.47 4.79
C ALA A 98 0.59 -7.32 4.57
N LEU A 99 0.11 -6.15 4.12
CA LEU A 99 0.83 -4.89 4.22
C LEU A 99 0.54 -4.32 5.62
N VAL A 100 1.53 -4.38 6.51
CA VAL A 100 1.42 -3.87 7.88
C VAL A 100 1.87 -2.42 7.92
N GLU A 101 0.92 -1.50 8.06
CA GLU A 101 1.15 -0.05 7.99
C GLU A 101 1.46 0.52 9.38
N VAL A 102 2.55 1.30 9.48
CA VAL A 102 3.03 1.97 10.68
C VAL A 102 3.29 3.45 10.45
N HIS A 103 3.21 4.28 11.51
CA HIS A 103 3.44 5.72 11.49
C HIS A 103 4.50 6.17 12.50
N THR A 104 4.80 5.34 13.50
CA THR A 104 5.69 5.66 14.61
C THR A 104 6.65 4.52 14.93
N ALA A 105 7.73 4.81 15.65
CA ALA A 105 8.69 3.80 16.11
C ALA A 105 8.02 2.71 16.97
N GLY A 106 7.11 3.10 17.86
CA GLY A 106 6.39 2.12 18.69
C GLY A 106 5.44 1.22 17.90
N GLU A 107 4.84 1.73 16.80
CA GLU A 107 4.06 0.91 15.88
C GLU A 107 4.96 -0.04 15.06
N LEU A 108 6.15 0.43 14.66
CA LEU A 108 7.14 -0.40 13.97
C LEU A 108 7.62 -1.55 14.86
N GLU A 109 7.92 -1.28 16.14
CA GLU A 109 8.29 -2.33 17.11
C GLU A 109 7.21 -3.42 17.18
N ARG A 110 5.94 -3.04 17.28
CA ARG A 110 4.82 -3.99 17.28
C ARG A 110 4.70 -4.79 15.98
N ALA A 111 4.91 -4.15 14.82
CA ALA A 111 4.90 -4.84 13.54
C ALA A 111 6.02 -5.88 13.43
N ILE A 112 7.21 -5.55 13.95
CA ILE A 112 8.36 -6.46 14.02
C ILE A 112 8.10 -7.62 14.98
N GLU A 113 7.57 -7.35 16.17
CA GLU A 113 7.26 -8.36 17.18
C GLU A 113 6.28 -9.44 16.68
N VAL A 114 5.28 -9.07 15.88
CA VAL A 114 4.35 -10.04 15.28
C VAL A 114 4.93 -10.72 14.04
N GLY A 115 6.14 -10.37 13.61
CA GLY A 115 6.83 -10.96 12.47
C GLY A 115 6.23 -10.54 11.13
N ALA A 116 5.94 -9.26 10.93
CA ALA A 116 5.46 -8.74 9.64
C ALA A 116 6.56 -8.84 8.56
N ASP A 117 6.20 -9.41 7.40
CA ASP A 117 7.12 -9.61 6.26
C ASP A 117 7.11 -8.41 5.29
N VAL A 118 6.03 -7.64 5.26
CA VAL A 118 5.86 -6.44 4.44
C VAL A 118 5.41 -5.30 5.34
N ILE A 119 6.26 -4.30 5.51
CA ILE A 119 6.02 -3.17 6.43
C ILE A 119 5.93 -1.88 5.62
N GLY A 120 4.78 -1.21 5.72
CA GLY A 120 4.53 0.10 5.13
C GLY A 120 4.75 1.21 6.15
N ILE A 121 5.63 2.17 5.81
CA ILE A 121 5.78 3.39 6.60
C ILE A 121 4.98 4.49 5.91
N ASN A 122 3.90 4.93 6.58
CA ASN A 122 3.05 5.98 6.06
C ASN A 122 3.50 7.35 6.54
N ALA A 123 4.03 8.16 5.62
CA ALA A 123 4.49 9.52 5.88
C ALA A 123 3.35 10.51 6.19
N ARG A 124 2.08 10.09 6.07
CA ARG A 124 0.93 10.93 6.38
C ARG A 124 0.43 10.66 7.79
N ASP A 125 0.45 11.67 8.65
CA ASP A 125 -0.24 11.66 9.94
C ASP A 125 -1.75 11.58 9.72
N LEU A 126 -2.40 10.55 10.28
CA LEU A 126 -3.83 10.32 10.07
C LEU A 126 -4.74 11.27 10.87
N THR A 127 -4.18 12.00 11.83
CA THR A 127 -4.92 12.96 12.67
C THR A 127 -4.90 14.34 12.03
N THR A 128 -3.72 14.81 11.62
CA THR A 128 -3.51 16.16 11.08
C THR A 128 -3.55 16.21 9.56
N LEU A 129 -3.44 15.05 8.89
CA LEU A 129 -3.30 14.86 7.45
C LEU A 129 -2.04 15.50 6.86
N THR A 130 -1.12 15.97 7.69
CA THR A 130 0.19 16.45 7.24
C THR A 130 1.05 15.32 6.74
N VAL A 131 1.92 15.62 5.77
CA VAL A 131 2.84 14.63 5.21
C VAL A 131 4.27 15.04 5.58
N ASP A 132 4.99 14.13 6.21
CA ASP A 132 6.41 14.26 6.53
C ASP A 132 7.17 13.02 6.07
N ARG A 133 7.87 13.13 4.94
CA ARG A 133 8.61 12.01 4.36
C ARG A 133 9.84 11.60 5.19
N SER A 134 10.35 12.48 6.07
CA SER A 134 11.47 12.15 6.94
C SER A 134 11.19 10.98 7.88
N VAL A 135 9.93 10.75 8.22
CA VAL A 135 9.48 9.58 9.01
C VAL A 135 9.94 8.27 8.35
N PHE A 136 9.88 8.16 7.01
CA PHE A 136 10.39 6.97 6.33
C PHE A 136 11.90 6.83 6.49
N ALA A 137 12.66 7.90 6.28
CA ALA A 137 14.12 7.89 6.42
C ALA A 137 14.58 7.52 7.84
N GLU A 138 13.80 7.91 8.86
CA GLU A 138 14.07 7.61 10.26
C GLU A 138 13.74 6.15 10.61
N LEU A 139 12.61 5.62 10.13
CA LEU A 139 12.13 4.30 10.54
C LEU A 139 12.64 3.15 9.67
N ALA A 140 12.85 3.35 8.36
CA ALA A 140 13.24 2.30 7.44
C ALA A 140 14.53 1.54 7.83
N PRO A 141 15.58 2.18 8.40
CA PRO A 141 16.77 1.47 8.86
C PRO A 141 16.53 0.46 9.99
N HIS A 142 15.41 0.58 10.71
CA HIS A 142 15.06 -0.30 11.82
C HIS A 142 14.22 -1.52 11.37
N ILE A 143 13.75 -1.55 10.13
CA ILE A 143 13.06 -2.72 9.57
C ILE A 143 14.06 -3.86 9.38
N PRO A 144 13.75 -5.08 9.87
CA PRO A 144 14.65 -6.22 9.76
C PRO A 144 15.05 -6.55 8.32
N GLU A 145 16.27 -7.06 8.17
CA GLU A 145 16.74 -7.60 6.90
C GLU A 145 15.84 -8.76 6.44
N GLY A 146 15.40 -8.74 5.19
CA GLY A 146 14.46 -9.72 4.63
C GLY A 146 12.99 -9.30 4.64
N ALA A 147 12.59 -8.29 5.44
CA ALA A 147 11.27 -7.69 5.31
C ALA A 147 11.25 -6.62 4.21
N VAL A 148 10.14 -6.54 3.47
CA VAL A 148 9.94 -5.56 2.39
C VAL A 148 9.55 -4.21 2.99
N ARG A 149 10.27 -3.15 2.61
CA ARG A 149 10.04 -1.76 3.04
C ARG A 149 9.17 -1.04 2.02
N VAL A 150 7.97 -0.67 2.41
CA VAL A 150 7.03 0.06 1.55
C VAL A 150 6.93 1.51 2.02
N ALA A 151 7.23 2.46 1.15
CA ALA A 151 6.99 3.88 1.41
C ALA A 151 5.57 4.26 0.98
N GLU A 152 4.82 4.91 1.87
CA GLU A 152 3.44 5.33 1.62
C GLU A 152 3.28 6.84 1.81
N SER A 153 2.50 7.46 0.94
CA SER A 153 2.21 8.90 0.90
C SER A 153 3.40 9.78 0.49
N GLY A 154 3.12 11.08 0.27
CA GLY A 154 4.16 12.09 0.04
C GLY A 154 4.82 12.08 -1.33
N VAL A 155 4.29 11.34 -2.29
CA VAL A 155 4.81 11.31 -3.66
C VAL A 155 4.00 12.27 -4.54
N ALA A 156 4.66 13.28 -5.06
CA ALA A 156 4.12 14.23 -6.04
C ALA A 156 4.70 14.00 -7.45
N GLY A 157 5.90 13.41 -7.54
CA GLY A 157 6.57 13.15 -8.81
C GLY A 157 7.67 12.10 -8.72
N PRO A 158 8.36 11.81 -9.86
CA PRO A 158 9.42 10.80 -9.93
C PRO A 158 10.58 11.05 -8.96
N GLU A 159 10.91 12.32 -8.69
CA GLU A 159 12.00 12.71 -7.78
C GLU A 159 11.77 12.22 -6.35
N ASP A 160 10.50 12.23 -5.89
CA ASP A 160 10.13 11.74 -4.57
C ASP A 160 10.31 10.21 -4.47
N VAL A 161 10.01 9.49 -5.55
CA VAL A 161 10.25 8.04 -5.63
C VAL A 161 11.74 7.74 -5.56
N ALA A 162 12.55 8.51 -6.31
CA ALA A 162 14.00 8.41 -6.27
C ALA A 162 14.56 8.68 -4.85
N GLU A 163 13.96 9.62 -4.12
CA GLU A 163 14.34 9.93 -2.74
C GLU A 163 14.02 8.77 -1.80
N TYR A 164 12.79 8.22 -1.83
CA TYR A 164 12.43 7.03 -1.06
C TYR A 164 13.34 5.85 -1.37
N ARG A 165 13.69 5.66 -2.64
CA ARG A 165 14.64 4.60 -3.03
C ARG A 165 16.01 4.78 -2.38
N ARG A 166 16.55 6.01 -2.34
CA ARG A 166 17.81 6.31 -1.63
C ARG A 166 17.72 6.05 -0.13
N TRP A 167 16.55 6.20 0.48
CA TRP A 167 16.31 5.89 1.89
C TRP A 167 16.04 4.40 2.14
N GLY A 168 16.12 3.56 1.11
CA GLY A 168 16.03 2.12 1.23
C GLY A 168 14.63 1.53 1.02
N ALA A 169 13.70 2.26 0.42
CA ALA A 169 12.41 1.69 0.03
C ALA A 169 12.59 0.61 -1.06
N ASP A 170 11.97 -0.53 -0.86
CA ASP A 170 11.88 -1.60 -1.86
C ASP A 170 10.68 -1.36 -2.79
N VAL A 171 9.60 -0.79 -2.23
CA VAL A 171 8.34 -0.47 -2.92
C VAL A 171 7.89 0.92 -2.51
N VAL A 172 7.29 1.66 -3.45
CA VAL A 172 6.64 2.95 -3.19
C VAL A 172 5.18 2.87 -3.62
N LEU A 173 4.25 3.13 -2.69
CA LEU A 173 2.82 3.17 -2.95
C LEU A 173 2.42 4.59 -3.35
N VAL A 174 1.95 4.75 -4.59
CA VAL A 174 1.59 6.04 -5.17
C VAL A 174 0.12 6.04 -5.57
N GLY A 175 -0.64 7.03 -5.15
CA GLY A 175 -2.05 7.19 -5.51
C GLY A 175 -2.31 8.53 -6.20
N GLU A 176 -2.36 9.61 -5.44
CA GLU A 176 -2.84 10.93 -5.88
C GLU A 176 -2.09 11.47 -7.12
N ALA A 177 -0.78 11.34 -7.16
CA ALA A 177 0.03 11.82 -8.27
C ALA A 177 -0.31 11.08 -9.58
N LEU A 178 -0.51 9.76 -9.52
CA LEU A 178 -0.85 8.95 -10.68
C LEU A 178 -2.28 9.19 -11.18
N VAL A 179 -3.23 9.38 -10.27
CA VAL A 179 -4.64 9.64 -10.65
C VAL A 179 -4.79 11.01 -11.32
N ARG A 180 -3.96 11.99 -10.95
CA ARG A 180 -3.93 13.33 -11.56
C ARG A 180 -3.14 13.40 -12.86
N ALA A 181 -2.35 12.38 -13.17
CA ALA A 181 -1.55 12.33 -14.38
C ALA A 181 -2.43 12.21 -15.63
N GLY A 182 -2.08 12.92 -16.68
CA GLY A 182 -2.80 12.87 -17.95
C GLY A 182 -2.58 11.56 -18.72
N ASP A 183 -1.46 10.86 -18.45
CA ASP A 183 -1.10 9.56 -19.02
C ASP A 183 -0.63 8.62 -17.89
N PRO A 184 -1.54 7.79 -17.34
CA PRO A 184 -1.23 6.90 -16.22
C PRO A 184 -0.12 5.89 -16.51
N ARG A 185 -0.11 5.33 -17.73
CA ARG A 185 0.90 4.36 -18.17
C ARG A 185 2.30 4.97 -18.21
N SER A 186 2.45 6.11 -18.85
CA SER A 186 3.73 6.81 -18.94
C SER A 186 4.23 7.23 -17.57
N SER A 187 3.34 7.75 -16.73
CA SER A 187 3.69 8.21 -15.39
C SER A 187 4.23 7.09 -14.49
N VAL A 188 3.66 5.88 -14.56
CA VAL A 188 4.21 4.71 -13.84
C VAL A 188 5.61 4.38 -14.36
N GLY A 189 5.81 4.39 -15.69
CA GLY A 189 7.13 4.16 -16.29
C GLY A 189 8.18 5.18 -15.82
N ASP A 190 7.81 6.46 -15.77
CA ASP A 190 8.70 7.54 -15.31
C ASP A 190 9.09 7.36 -13.83
N PHE A 191 8.15 6.95 -12.97
CA PHE A 191 8.41 6.67 -11.56
C PHE A 191 9.37 5.49 -11.38
N ILE A 192 9.17 4.41 -12.15
CA ILE A 192 10.07 3.24 -12.14
C ILE A 192 11.46 3.62 -12.65
N ALA A 193 11.55 4.41 -13.72
CA ALA A 193 12.83 4.86 -14.26
C ALA A 193 13.61 5.71 -13.23
N ALA A 194 12.92 6.61 -12.50
CA ALA A 194 13.54 7.41 -11.46
C ALA A 194 14.05 6.58 -10.28
N ALA A 195 13.31 5.53 -9.87
CA ALA A 195 13.74 4.60 -8.83
C ALA A 195 15.01 3.83 -9.25
N ASN A 196 15.05 3.36 -10.49
CA ASN A 196 16.16 2.56 -11.02
C ASN A 196 17.44 3.38 -11.27
N ALA A 197 17.33 4.68 -11.52
CA ALA A 197 18.48 5.56 -11.72
C ALA A 197 19.31 5.78 -10.43
N GLN A 198 18.86 5.29 -9.27
CA GLN A 198 19.52 5.42 -7.97
C GLN A 198 20.26 4.13 -7.53
N VAL A 199 20.31 3.10 -8.36
CA VAL A 199 21.01 1.82 -8.08
C VAL A 199 22.43 1.82 -8.63
#